data_16a3300566730560b8d2f11ccabe799b
#
_entry.id   16a3300566730560b8d2f11ccabe799b
#
_cell.length_a   1.000
_cell.length_b   1.000
_cell.length_c   1.000
_cell.angle_alpha   90.00
_cell.angle_beta   90.00
_cell.angle_gamma   90.00
#
_symmetry.space_group_name_H-M   'P 1'
#
loop_
_entity.id
_entity.type
_entity.pdbx_description
1 polymer ?
#
loop_
_entity_poly.entity_id
_entity_poly.type
_entity_poly.pdbx_seq_one_letter_code
_entity_poly.pdbx_strand_id
1 'polypeptide(L)'
;MTHICIIFPKCLIFKMRKFYLMKLCFARLLFGLLPFLLAQSLRAQFLQSDSDDRLKQWVEYLASDALEGRLTGSQGEKMAFDFLSEKFQEWTLSPAQGDKFTQAFEFTWEILPSPEATIEWEANGDRTALNAYPISGCGEALMPGTEFLNLGFGIEDTANGHSDYPSVSDLGGKVVLIEAGSPKSDNPHADFSRWTLLERARLAAQRGAGAVLFYGGTSDDSPSKTIDPHIHAMPIPVWYCLDALPQSNEPALIWINSSLNRIKKTGHNVVADLIRNKNLPTLIVGAHYDHLGWGERGSLYRGEKAIHNGADDNASGTALMLELARFLAQTKDKRFLRFNYRFIGFSGEELGLLGSKAFVEGPAFQREGLLTMFNMDMVGRLDLQEKTLQIHGAGTSPRWATLLDSLKPIGLKIKTSESGIGPSDHTSFYLQDLPVLHFFSGTHDDYHKPSDDPHTLNYRGMTDIGNYMLRIIAHVPDVLPFSKTKAPEQGKSKFKVTLGVVPDYGWEKKGMRISGVTEGKPAALAGLQKNDVVLQLGDHPVDDIYGYMAALGKFKKGDQTTVRILREENSLTFKITFE
;
A
#
# COMPACT_ATOMS: atom_id res chain seq x y z
N MET A 1 -70.20 67.47 47.97
CA MET A 1 -68.86 68.00 47.65
C MET A 1 -67.86 67.24 48.48
N THR A 2 -67.32 66.23 47.96
CA THR A 2 -66.32 65.36 48.66
C THR A 2 -65.28 64.90 47.65
N HIS A 3 -64.08 65.41 47.85
CA HIS A 3 -62.91 65.01 47.07
C HIS A 3 -62.45 63.61 47.49
N ILE A 4 -62.36 62.63 46.52
CA ILE A 4 -61.72 61.32 46.71
C ILE A 4 -60.35 61.43 46.10
N CYS A 5 -59.30 61.30 46.93
CA CYS A 5 -57.93 61.29 46.57
C CYS A 5 -57.51 59.78 46.32
N ILE A 6 -57.21 59.44 45.11
CA ILE A 6 -56.75 58.08 44.77
C ILE A 6 -55.21 58.02 44.90
N ILE A 7 -54.70 57.31 45.92
CA ILE A 7 -53.27 57.03 46.12
C ILE A 7 -52.92 55.73 45.36
N PHE A 8 -52.19 55.84 44.27
CA PHE A 8 -51.60 54.68 43.59
C PHE A 8 -50.29 54.24 44.28
N PRO A 9 -50.12 52.99 44.63
CA PRO A 9 -48.91 52.57 45.31
C PRO A 9 -47.70 52.40 44.32
N LYS A 10 -46.73 53.30 44.38
CA LYS A 10 -45.45 53.29 43.69
C LYS A 10 -44.61 52.02 43.95
N CYS A 11 -45.04 51.14 44.83
CA CYS A 11 -44.28 49.96 45.26
C CYS A 11 -44.37 48.76 44.30
N LEU A 12 -45.39 48.67 43.42
CA LEU A 12 -45.59 47.51 42.53
C LEU A 12 -44.70 47.58 41.25
N ILE A 13 -44.46 48.80 40.77
CA ILE A 13 -43.65 49.04 39.56
C ILE A 13 -42.15 48.72 39.80
N PHE A 14 -41.65 48.91 41.03
CA PHE A 14 -40.28 48.69 41.39
C PHE A 14 -39.95 47.16 41.53
N LYS A 15 -40.90 46.34 41.97
CA LYS A 15 -40.76 44.88 42.04
C LYS A 15 -40.78 44.22 40.63
N MET A 16 -41.62 44.71 39.73
CA MET A 16 -41.66 44.17 38.36
C MET A 16 -40.42 44.54 37.55
N ARG A 17 -39.83 45.71 37.69
CA ARG A 17 -38.57 46.10 37.04
C ARG A 17 -37.36 45.25 37.53
N LYS A 18 -37.28 44.92 38.80
CA LYS A 18 -36.22 44.03 39.32
C LYS A 18 -36.37 42.61 38.82
N PHE A 19 -37.58 42.09 38.66
CA PHE A 19 -37.80 40.73 38.11
C PHE A 19 -37.51 40.67 36.62
N TYR A 20 -37.77 41.71 35.85
CA TYR A 20 -37.44 41.78 34.43
C TYR A 20 -35.93 41.96 34.19
N LEU A 21 -35.26 42.78 34.96
CA LEU A 21 -33.79 42.93 34.92
C LEU A 21 -33.07 41.66 35.35
N MET A 22 -33.57 40.91 36.34
CA MET A 22 -33.01 39.64 36.77
C MET A 22 -33.18 38.53 35.71
N LYS A 23 -34.34 38.50 35.00
CA LYS A 23 -34.54 37.56 33.86
C LYS A 23 -33.68 37.92 32.65
N LEU A 24 -33.47 39.23 32.36
CA LEU A 24 -32.55 39.64 31.28
C LEU A 24 -31.07 39.36 31.61
N CYS A 25 -30.65 39.52 32.86
CA CYS A 25 -29.29 39.13 33.28
C CYS A 25 -29.09 37.64 33.24
N PHE A 26 -30.08 36.81 33.66
CA PHE A 26 -30.00 35.34 33.57
C PHE A 26 -30.01 34.87 32.11
N ALA A 27 -30.82 35.46 31.22
CA ALA A 27 -30.80 35.14 29.79
C ALA A 27 -29.46 35.55 29.13
N ARG A 28 -28.90 36.72 29.49
CA ARG A 28 -27.56 37.13 28.99
C ARG A 28 -26.43 36.28 29.54
N LEU A 29 -26.50 35.79 30.80
CA LEU A 29 -25.54 34.80 31.33
C LEU A 29 -25.66 33.44 30.64
N LEU A 30 -26.88 32.96 30.37
CA LEU A 30 -27.10 31.70 29.63
C LEU A 30 -26.65 31.83 28.17
N PHE A 31 -26.91 32.96 27.48
CA PHE A 31 -26.43 33.19 26.11
C PHE A 31 -24.91 33.41 26.03
N GLY A 32 -24.26 33.92 27.08
CA GLY A 32 -22.82 34.08 27.17
C GLY A 32 -22.09 32.78 27.55
N LEU A 33 -22.73 31.88 28.32
CA LEU A 33 -22.18 30.59 28.72
C LEU A 33 -22.33 29.48 27.65
N LEU A 34 -23.41 29.58 26.83
CA LEU A 34 -23.66 28.61 25.76
C LEU A 34 -22.53 28.53 24.71
N PRO A 35 -21.99 29.63 24.14
CA PRO A 35 -20.85 29.59 23.23
C PRO A 35 -19.56 29.21 23.94
N PHE A 36 -19.41 29.48 25.24
CA PHE A 36 -18.25 29.08 26.03
C PHE A 36 -18.25 27.57 26.35
N LEU A 37 -19.43 27.01 26.66
CA LEU A 37 -19.62 25.56 26.84
C LEU A 37 -19.50 24.80 25.50
N LEU A 38 -20.00 25.37 24.39
CA LEU A 38 -19.79 24.85 23.04
C LEU A 38 -18.32 24.94 22.62
N ALA A 39 -17.61 26.03 22.95
CA ALA A 39 -16.19 26.17 22.69
C ALA A 39 -15.31 25.21 23.54
N GLN A 40 -15.74 24.89 24.76
CA GLN A 40 -15.06 23.88 25.59
C GLN A 40 -15.33 22.46 25.10
N SER A 41 -16.52 22.14 24.58
CA SER A 41 -16.78 20.81 23.97
C SER A 41 -16.00 20.60 22.68
N LEU A 42 -15.67 21.67 21.94
CA LEU A 42 -14.78 21.65 20.78
C LEU A 42 -13.29 21.49 21.16
N ARG A 43 -12.92 21.72 22.42
CA ARG A 43 -11.56 21.58 22.96
C ARG A 43 -11.34 20.31 23.76
N ALA A 44 -12.30 19.40 23.87
CA ALA A 44 -12.13 18.18 24.63
C ALA A 44 -11.01 17.34 24.01
N GLN A 45 -9.86 17.31 24.66
CA GLN A 45 -8.81 16.32 24.43
C GLN A 45 -9.26 15.03 25.10
N PHE A 46 -9.39 13.97 24.31
CA PHE A 46 -9.73 12.63 24.80
C PHE A 46 -8.49 11.91 25.31
N LEU A 47 -7.39 12.02 24.54
CA LEU A 47 -6.08 11.53 24.91
C LEU A 47 -5.32 12.62 25.67
N GLN A 48 -4.67 12.25 26.74
CA GLN A 48 -3.93 13.16 27.63
C GLN A 48 -2.44 13.16 27.31
N SER A 49 -1.65 13.97 28.02
CA SER A 49 -0.19 14.03 27.82
C SER A 49 0.54 12.73 28.13
N ASP A 50 -0.01 11.89 29.00
CA ASP A 50 0.52 10.55 29.28
C ASP A 50 0.38 9.57 28.11
N SER A 51 -0.44 9.90 27.10
CA SER A 51 -0.52 9.17 25.84
C SER A 51 0.77 9.30 25.02
N ASP A 52 1.43 10.45 25.07
CA ASP A 52 2.70 10.68 24.36
C ASP A 52 3.78 9.68 24.86
N ASP A 53 3.85 9.46 26.19
CA ASP A 53 4.80 8.53 26.80
C ASP A 53 4.48 7.06 26.46
N ARG A 54 3.19 6.68 26.46
CA ARG A 54 2.78 5.33 26.05
C ARG A 54 3.06 5.06 24.58
N LEU A 55 2.70 5.99 23.70
CA LEU A 55 2.98 5.88 22.28
C LEU A 55 4.47 5.70 22.04
N LYS A 56 5.31 6.49 22.73
CA LYS A 56 6.77 6.37 22.65
C LYS A 56 7.23 4.99 23.11
N GLN A 57 6.79 4.52 24.25
CA GLN A 57 7.17 3.19 24.78
C GLN A 57 6.80 2.06 23.82
N TRP A 58 5.61 2.12 23.20
CA TRP A 58 5.15 1.06 22.30
C TRP A 58 5.87 1.11 20.94
N VAL A 59 6.12 2.30 20.42
CA VAL A 59 6.93 2.45 19.19
C VAL A 59 8.37 1.98 19.45
N GLU A 60 9.00 2.38 20.57
CA GLU A 60 10.35 1.93 20.92
C GLU A 60 10.46 0.41 21.05
N TYR A 61 9.40 -0.28 21.50
CA TYR A 61 9.36 -1.73 21.50
C TYR A 61 9.19 -2.30 20.10
N LEU A 62 8.14 -1.85 19.37
CA LEU A 62 7.81 -2.37 18.05
C LEU A 62 8.93 -2.12 17.02
N ALA A 63 9.58 -0.96 17.09
CA ALA A 63 10.68 -0.59 16.21
C ALA A 63 12.07 -0.84 16.82
N SER A 64 12.17 -1.81 17.74
CA SER A 64 13.47 -2.22 18.28
C SER A 64 14.14 -3.27 17.41
N ASP A 65 15.47 -3.29 17.42
CA ASP A 65 16.28 -4.31 16.72
C ASP A 65 15.94 -5.74 17.13
N ALA A 66 15.39 -5.93 18.36
CA ALA A 66 14.97 -7.24 18.84
C ALA A 66 13.85 -7.87 17.98
N LEU A 67 13.04 -7.06 17.31
CA LEU A 67 11.98 -7.51 16.42
C LEU A 67 12.45 -7.62 14.95
N GLU A 68 13.73 -7.36 14.69
CA GLU A 68 14.35 -7.54 13.36
C GLU A 68 13.50 -6.99 12.20
N GLY A 69 12.86 -5.81 12.41
CA GLY A 69 12.01 -5.16 11.41
C GLY A 69 10.71 -5.91 11.08
N ARG A 70 10.23 -6.81 11.94
CA ARG A 70 8.87 -7.41 11.93
C ARG A 70 8.43 -7.99 10.58
N LEU A 71 9.36 -8.56 9.81
CA LEU A 71 9.02 -9.14 8.50
C LEU A 71 7.94 -10.22 8.64
N THR A 72 6.90 -10.15 7.81
CA THR A 72 5.81 -11.13 7.77
C THR A 72 6.33 -12.57 7.68
N GLY A 73 5.85 -13.45 8.57
CA GLY A 73 6.28 -14.84 8.68
C GLY A 73 7.63 -15.03 9.38
N SER A 74 8.15 -14.01 10.08
CA SER A 74 9.38 -14.08 10.85
C SER A 74 9.13 -14.20 12.36
N GLN A 75 10.21 -14.41 13.11
CA GLN A 75 10.15 -14.36 14.59
C GLN A 75 9.85 -12.94 15.10
N GLY A 76 10.31 -11.90 14.40
CA GLY A 76 10.00 -10.51 14.74
C GLY A 76 8.51 -10.19 14.57
N GLU A 77 7.86 -10.67 13.51
CA GLU A 77 6.39 -10.61 13.37
C GLU A 77 5.71 -11.28 14.57
N LYS A 78 6.20 -12.49 14.94
CA LYS A 78 5.62 -13.22 16.08
C LYS A 78 5.69 -12.42 17.37
N MET A 79 6.82 -11.81 17.67
CA MET A 79 6.98 -10.98 18.88
C MET A 79 6.04 -9.76 18.84
N ALA A 80 5.84 -9.16 17.67
CA ALA A 80 4.92 -8.04 17.50
C ALA A 80 3.46 -8.47 17.71
N PHE A 81 3.00 -9.56 17.08
CA PHE A 81 1.61 -9.98 17.29
C PHE A 81 1.32 -10.53 18.70
N ASP A 82 2.29 -11.13 19.36
CA ASP A 82 2.17 -11.52 20.76
C ASP A 82 1.98 -10.26 21.64
N PHE A 83 2.77 -9.22 21.41
CA PHE A 83 2.64 -7.93 22.11
C PHE A 83 1.26 -7.28 21.90
N LEU A 84 0.78 -7.20 20.65
CA LEU A 84 -0.55 -6.66 20.35
C LEU A 84 -1.65 -7.48 21.09
N SER A 85 -1.54 -8.81 21.04
CA SER A 85 -2.48 -9.72 21.67
C SER A 85 -2.52 -9.54 23.18
N GLU A 86 -1.34 -9.40 23.83
CA GLU A 86 -1.22 -9.10 25.24
C GLU A 86 -1.92 -7.78 25.61
N LYS A 87 -1.70 -6.71 24.84
CA LYS A 87 -2.35 -5.42 25.07
C LYS A 87 -3.86 -5.49 24.93
N PHE A 88 -4.38 -6.18 23.93
CA PHE A 88 -5.82 -6.37 23.78
C PHE A 88 -6.42 -7.20 24.93
N GLN A 89 -5.72 -8.22 25.39
CA GLN A 89 -6.13 -9.00 26.55
C GLN A 89 -6.12 -8.17 27.85
N GLU A 90 -5.08 -7.34 28.06
CA GLU A 90 -4.97 -6.41 29.21
C GLU A 90 -6.20 -5.50 29.32
N TRP A 91 -6.74 -5.05 28.20
CA TRP A 91 -7.92 -4.18 28.17
C TRP A 91 -9.24 -4.93 28.00
N THR A 92 -9.24 -6.24 28.18
CA THR A 92 -10.43 -7.11 28.18
C THR A 92 -11.19 -7.08 26.83
N LEU A 93 -10.48 -6.93 25.73
CA LEU A 93 -11.04 -7.17 24.41
C LEU A 93 -11.15 -8.68 24.16
N SER A 94 -12.01 -9.06 23.23
CA SER A 94 -12.22 -10.46 22.88
C SER A 94 -11.61 -10.77 21.50
N PRO A 95 -11.08 -11.98 21.28
CA PRO A 95 -10.78 -12.44 19.92
C PRO A 95 -12.02 -12.36 19.01
N ALA A 96 -11.83 -11.98 17.75
CA ALA A 96 -12.93 -11.92 16.78
C ALA A 96 -13.42 -13.31 16.38
N GLN A 97 -12.55 -14.32 16.44
CA GLN A 97 -12.88 -15.73 16.16
C GLN A 97 -12.09 -16.66 17.08
N GLY A 98 -12.76 -17.72 17.55
CA GLY A 98 -12.14 -18.73 18.40
C GLY A 98 -11.63 -18.15 19.72
N ASP A 99 -10.46 -18.62 20.14
CA ASP A 99 -9.81 -18.28 21.43
C ASP A 99 -8.53 -17.45 21.30
N LYS A 100 -8.12 -17.14 20.06
CA LYS A 100 -6.90 -16.41 19.75
C LYS A 100 -7.18 -15.11 19.02
N PHE A 101 -6.40 -14.08 19.32
CA PHE A 101 -6.45 -12.83 18.59
C PHE A 101 -5.87 -12.94 17.17
N THR A 102 -5.02 -13.94 16.91
CA THR A 102 -4.34 -14.11 15.63
C THR A 102 -5.22 -14.82 14.60
N GLN A 103 -5.19 -14.31 13.38
CA GLN A 103 -5.77 -14.91 12.18
C GLN A 103 -4.65 -15.21 11.19
N ALA A 104 -4.33 -16.47 10.99
CA ALA A 104 -3.28 -16.91 10.09
C ALA A 104 -3.72 -16.84 8.62
N PHE A 105 -2.78 -16.52 7.74
CA PHE A 105 -2.92 -16.64 6.28
C PHE A 105 -1.62 -17.13 5.66
N GLU A 106 -1.73 -17.95 4.61
CA GLU A 106 -0.56 -18.45 3.88
C GLU A 106 -0.24 -17.56 2.66
N PHE A 107 1.04 -17.40 2.36
CA PHE A 107 1.50 -16.74 1.14
C PHE A 107 2.76 -17.41 0.60
N THR A 108 3.02 -17.27 -0.70
CA THR A 108 4.24 -17.75 -1.32
C THR A 108 5.36 -16.72 -1.09
N TRP A 109 6.35 -17.11 -0.28
CA TRP A 109 7.50 -16.27 0.00
C TRP A 109 8.50 -16.29 -1.16
N GLU A 110 8.79 -17.48 -1.68
CA GLU A 110 9.82 -17.67 -2.71
C GLU A 110 9.45 -18.85 -3.60
N ILE A 111 9.85 -18.79 -4.84
CA ILE A 111 9.75 -19.91 -5.79
C ILE A 111 11.16 -20.29 -6.23
N LEU A 112 11.51 -21.55 -6.04
CA LEU A 112 12.82 -22.11 -6.37
C LEU A 112 12.64 -23.30 -7.32
N PRO A 113 13.63 -23.62 -8.19
CA PRO A 113 13.62 -24.91 -8.88
C PRO A 113 13.66 -26.04 -7.84
N SER A 114 12.90 -27.12 -8.09
CA SER A 114 13.02 -28.32 -7.27
C SER A 114 14.38 -29.00 -7.51
N PRO A 115 14.84 -29.86 -6.59
CA PRO A 115 16.09 -30.64 -6.82
C PRO A 115 16.05 -31.51 -8.08
N GLU A 116 14.86 -31.89 -8.53
CA GLU A 116 14.65 -32.72 -9.73
C GLU A 116 14.52 -31.86 -11.00
N ALA A 117 14.47 -30.55 -10.88
CA ALA A 117 14.36 -29.66 -12.02
C ALA A 117 15.63 -29.69 -12.84
N THR A 118 15.51 -30.12 -14.09
CA THR A 118 16.66 -30.30 -15.00
C THR A 118 16.28 -29.87 -16.41
N ILE A 119 17.30 -29.45 -17.15
CA ILE A 119 17.24 -29.32 -18.59
C ILE A 119 18.48 -29.99 -19.20
N GLU A 120 18.28 -30.86 -20.16
CA GLU A 120 19.34 -31.65 -20.75
C GLU A 120 19.28 -31.59 -22.27
N TRP A 121 20.45 -31.56 -22.88
CA TRP A 121 20.64 -31.66 -24.32
C TRP A 121 21.04 -33.09 -24.66
N GLU A 122 20.32 -33.75 -25.57
CA GLU A 122 20.61 -35.07 -26.06
C GLU A 122 21.08 -35.02 -27.52
N ALA A 123 22.26 -35.56 -27.83
CA ALA A 123 22.76 -35.77 -29.17
C ALA A 123 23.44 -37.12 -29.24
N ASN A 124 23.23 -37.90 -30.32
CA ASN A 124 23.78 -39.24 -30.51
C ASN A 124 23.48 -40.25 -29.38
N GLY A 125 22.38 -40.01 -28.63
CA GLY A 125 21.97 -40.82 -27.49
C GLY A 125 22.66 -40.46 -26.16
N ASP A 126 23.59 -39.50 -26.17
CA ASP A 126 24.22 -38.98 -24.96
C ASP A 126 23.51 -37.73 -24.48
N ARG A 127 23.19 -37.68 -23.16
CA ARG A 127 22.57 -36.54 -22.50
C ARG A 127 23.59 -35.76 -21.70
N THR A 128 23.54 -34.45 -21.89
CA THR A 128 24.36 -33.49 -21.15
C THR A 128 23.46 -32.46 -20.46
N ALA A 129 23.60 -32.34 -19.14
CA ALA A 129 22.88 -31.32 -18.38
C ALA A 129 23.36 -29.92 -18.79
N LEU A 130 22.42 -29.00 -19.00
CA LEU A 130 22.70 -27.61 -19.26
C LEU A 130 22.73 -26.82 -17.94
N ASN A 131 23.68 -25.90 -17.83
CA ASN A 131 23.74 -24.96 -16.73
C ASN A 131 22.70 -23.86 -16.96
N ALA A 132 21.46 -24.12 -16.54
CA ALA A 132 20.31 -23.25 -16.79
C ALA A 132 19.43 -23.14 -15.53
N TYR A 133 18.64 -22.11 -15.48
CA TYR A 133 17.71 -21.88 -14.38
C TYR A 133 16.37 -21.33 -14.90
N PRO A 134 15.26 -21.66 -14.21
CA PRO A 134 13.95 -21.10 -14.56
C PRO A 134 13.91 -19.61 -14.22
N ILE A 135 13.21 -18.83 -15.04
CA ILE A 135 13.03 -17.40 -14.85
C ILE A 135 11.59 -17.06 -14.44
N SER A 136 11.37 -15.83 -13.98
CA SER A 136 10.04 -15.36 -13.61
C SER A 136 9.01 -15.60 -14.70
N GLY A 137 7.85 -16.16 -14.31
CA GLY A 137 6.80 -16.60 -15.24
C GLY A 137 6.96 -18.01 -15.77
N CYS A 138 7.99 -18.77 -15.33
CA CYS A 138 8.18 -20.18 -15.69
C CYS A 138 7.00 -21.04 -15.24
N GLY A 139 6.51 -21.91 -16.14
CA GLY A 139 5.55 -22.96 -15.83
C GLY A 139 6.21 -24.28 -15.50
N GLU A 140 5.41 -25.23 -15.03
CA GLU A 140 5.84 -26.59 -14.69
C GLU A 140 5.40 -27.56 -15.79
N ALA A 141 6.34 -28.36 -16.30
CA ALA A 141 6.06 -29.43 -17.24
C ALA A 141 7.19 -30.45 -17.28
N LEU A 142 6.85 -31.66 -17.71
CA LEU A 142 7.81 -32.70 -18.07
C LEU A 142 7.78 -32.87 -19.61
N MET A 143 8.92 -32.67 -20.25
CA MET A 143 9.07 -32.78 -21.71
C MET A 143 10.18 -33.74 -22.04
N PRO A 144 9.85 -35.01 -22.36
CA PRO A 144 10.80 -36.02 -22.66
C PRO A 144 11.23 -35.96 -24.14
N GLY A 145 12.52 -35.77 -24.42
CA GLY A 145 13.10 -35.88 -25.76
C GLY A 145 12.38 -35.08 -26.83
N THR A 146 12.21 -33.78 -26.61
CA THR A 146 11.39 -32.91 -27.46
C THR A 146 12.25 -32.19 -28.51
N GLU A 147 11.78 -32.15 -29.75
CA GLU A 147 12.40 -31.36 -30.82
C GLU A 147 12.44 -29.88 -30.46
N PHE A 148 13.42 -29.18 -30.98
CA PHE A 148 13.53 -27.75 -30.77
C PHE A 148 13.57 -26.98 -32.10
N LEU A 149 13.26 -25.68 -32.00
CA LEU A 149 13.33 -24.72 -33.10
C LEU A 149 14.10 -23.49 -32.63
N ASN A 150 15.11 -23.08 -33.39
CA ASN A 150 15.78 -21.81 -33.13
C ASN A 150 14.97 -20.66 -33.76
N LEU A 151 14.55 -19.70 -32.95
CA LEU A 151 13.75 -18.53 -33.35
C LEU A 151 14.56 -17.22 -33.31
N GLY A 152 15.93 -17.31 -33.39
CA GLY A 152 16.70 -16.08 -33.26
C GLY A 152 16.40 -15.35 -31.97
N PHE A 153 15.95 -14.12 -32.05
CA PHE A 153 15.57 -13.31 -30.88
C PHE A 153 14.12 -13.52 -30.40
N GLY A 154 13.31 -14.30 -31.12
CA GLY A 154 11.90 -14.56 -30.77
C GLY A 154 11.02 -13.31 -30.83
N ILE A 155 11.30 -12.40 -31.72
CA ILE A 155 10.62 -11.10 -31.88
C ILE A 155 9.74 -11.11 -33.12
N GLU A 156 8.54 -10.55 -33.01
CA GLU A 156 7.67 -10.25 -34.15
C GLU A 156 7.31 -8.74 -34.10
N ASP A 157 8.09 -7.95 -34.82
CA ASP A 157 7.96 -6.50 -34.87
C ASP A 157 7.91 -5.99 -36.30
N THR A 158 6.74 -6.12 -36.92
CA THR A 158 6.51 -5.68 -38.29
C THR A 158 6.68 -4.17 -38.47
N ALA A 159 6.49 -3.37 -37.43
CA ALA A 159 6.69 -1.93 -37.48
C ALA A 159 8.17 -1.56 -37.63
N ASN A 160 9.07 -2.35 -37.05
CA ASN A 160 10.51 -2.19 -37.21
C ASN A 160 11.09 -3.13 -38.29
N GLY A 161 10.25 -3.84 -39.06
CA GLY A 161 10.65 -4.72 -40.15
C GLY A 161 11.34 -6.01 -39.71
N HIS A 162 11.12 -6.48 -38.48
CA HIS A 162 11.74 -7.68 -37.94
C HIS A 162 10.70 -8.74 -37.57
N SER A 163 10.95 -10.00 -37.97
CA SER A 163 10.17 -11.15 -37.55
C SER A 163 11.02 -12.40 -37.58
N ASP A 164 11.15 -13.05 -36.43
CA ASP A 164 11.84 -14.33 -36.25
C ASP A 164 10.91 -15.54 -36.40
N TYR A 165 9.60 -15.29 -36.48
CA TYR A 165 8.60 -16.34 -36.57
C TYR A 165 8.43 -16.80 -38.01
N PRO A 166 8.43 -18.14 -38.24
CA PRO A 166 8.13 -18.68 -39.57
C PRO A 166 6.72 -18.33 -40.00
N SER A 167 6.48 -18.36 -41.30
CA SER A 167 5.14 -18.09 -41.86
C SER A 167 4.05 -19.08 -41.39
N VAL A 168 4.43 -20.15 -40.72
CA VAL A 168 3.52 -21.11 -40.06
C VAL A 168 3.25 -20.65 -38.64
N SER A 169 1.99 -20.53 -38.32
CA SER A 169 1.50 -19.94 -37.05
C SER A 169 1.59 -20.83 -35.82
N ASP A 170 1.98 -22.11 -35.95
CA ASP A 170 2.01 -23.08 -34.86
C ASP A 170 3.41 -23.69 -34.70
N LEU A 171 3.95 -23.59 -33.49
CA LEU A 171 5.25 -24.13 -33.12
C LEU A 171 5.18 -25.60 -32.70
N GLY A 172 3.99 -26.22 -32.73
CA GLY A 172 3.78 -27.67 -32.60
C GLY A 172 4.25 -28.28 -31.28
N GLY A 173 4.24 -27.52 -30.18
CA GLY A 173 4.67 -27.99 -28.86
C GLY A 173 6.18 -28.17 -28.71
N LYS A 174 6.98 -27.69 -29.66
CA LYS A 174 8.46 -27.79 -29.63
C LYS A 174 9.06 -26.87 -28.57
N VAL A 175 10.28 -27.20 -28.14
CA VAL A 175 11.11 -26.26 -27.38
C VAL A 175 11.62 -25.18 -28.33
N VAL A 176 11.44 -23.91 -27.99
CA VAL A 176 11.99 -22.81 -28.78
C VAL A 176 13.24 -22.25 -28.12
N LEU A 177 14.32 -22.15 -28.92
CA LEU A 177 15.58 -21.53 -28.51
C LEU A 177 15.54 -20.05 -28.93
N ILE A 178 15.77 -19.16 -27.98
CA ILE A 178 15.71 -17.72 -28.20
C ILE A 178 16.98 -17.07 -27.68
N GLU A 179 17.65 -16.28 -28.52
CA GLU A 179 18.81 -15.50 -28.09
C GLU A 179 18.37 -14.34 -27.20
N ALA A 180 18.99 -14.20 -26.01
CA ALA A 180 18.54 -13.22 -25.00
C ALA A 180 18.80 -11.76 -25.40
N GLY A 181 19.77 -11.47 -26.26
CA GLY A 181 20.11 -10.15 -26.73
C GLY A 181 19.02 -9.49 -27.61
N SER A 182 19.37 -8.44 -28.29
CA SER A 182 18.51 -7.73 -29.23
C SER A 182 19.07 -7.77 -30.65
N PRO A 183 18.20 -7.84 -31.69
CA PRO A 183 18.66 -7.84 -33.06
C PRO A 183 19.40 -6.55 -33.39
N LYS A 184 20.45 -6.65 -34.20
CA LYS A 184 21.09 -5.49 -34.81
C LYS A 184 20.17 -4.99 -35.95
N SER A 185 19.95 -3.68 -36.01
CA SER A 185 19.15 -3.06 -37.06
C SER A 185 19.94 -1.95 -37.74
N ASP A 186 19.88 -1.92 -39.07
CA ASP A 186 20.42 -0.79 -39.87
C ASP A 186 19.55 0.47 -39.75
N ASN A 187 18.32 0.33 -39.23
CA ASN A 187 17.45 1.46 -38.92
C ASN A 187 17.83 2.04 -37.54
N PRO A 188 18.40 3.27 -37.49
CA PRO A 188 18.81 3.88 -36.20
C PRO A 188 17.61 4.22 -35.28
N HIS A 189 16.39 4.11 -35.78
CA HIS A 189 15.15 4.34 -35.04
C HIS A 189 14.46 3.04 -34.64
N ALA A 190 15.01 1.86 -34.99
CA ALA A 190 14.44 0.60 -34.55
C ALA A 190 14.67 0.43 -33.05
N ASP A 191 13.58 0.23 -32.32
CA ASP A 191 13.60 0.02 -30.87
C ASP A 191 12.94 -1.32 -30.54
N PHE A 192 13.75 -2.28 -30.09
CA PHE A 192 13.31 -3.59 -29.65
C PHE A 192 13.21 -3.73 -28.13
N SER A 193 13.44 -2.65 -27.37
CA SER A 193 13.45 -2.66 -25.90
C SER A 193 12.13 -3.15 -25.28
N ARG A 194 11.01 -2.99 -25.98
CA ARG A 194 9.71 -3.51 -25.56
C ARG A 194 9.64 -5.04 -25.49
N TRP A 195 10.54 -5.75 -26.21
CA TRP A 195 10.56 -7.19 -26.29
C TRP A 195 11.41 -7.79 -25.17
N THR A 196 10.91 -7.71 -23.92
CA THR A 196 11.54 -8.36 -22.78
C THR A 196 11.53 -9.88 -22.95
N LEU A 197 12.39 -10.61 -22.22
CA LEU A 197 12.38 -12.07 -22.22
C LEU A 197 10.98 -12.63 -21.92
N LEU A 198 10.27 -12.01 -20.98
CA LEU A 198 8.91 -12.41 -20.60
C LEU A 198 7.91 -12.24 -21.77
N GLU A 199 7.98 -11.12 -22.51
CA GLU A 199 7.09 -10.88 -23.65
C GLU A 199 7.39 -11.84 -24.81
N ARG A 200 8.66 -12.12 -25.07
CA ARG A 200 9.08 -13.11 -26.08
C ARG A 200 8.60 -14.52 -25.71
N ALA A 201 8.73 -14.91 -24.44
CA ALA A 201 8.22 -16.18 -23.94
C ALA A 201 6.68 -16.27 -24.06
N ARG A 202 5.97 -15.19 -23.76
CA ARG A 202 4.50 -15.12 -23.93
C ARG A 202 4.08 -15.27 -25.38
N LEU A 203 4.80 -14.61 -26.30
CA LEU A 203 4.52 -14.74 -27.72
C LEU A 203 4.76 -16.17 -28.19
N ALA A 204 5.88 -16.80 -27.80
CA ALA A 204 6.17 -18.19 -28.12
C ALA A 204 5.07 -19.14 -27.58
N ALA A 205 4.63 -18.95 -26.34
CA ALA A 205 3.53 -19.71 -25.76
C ALA A 205 2.22 -19.55 -26.54
N GLN A 206 1.87 -18.31 -26.93
CA GLN A 206 0.69 -18.01 -27.76
C GLN A 206 0.76 -18.65 -29.16
N ARG A 207 1.97 -18.89 -29.66
CA ARG A 207 2.26 -19.57 -30.92
C ARG A 207 2.42 -21.08 -30.80
N GLY A 208 2.07 -21.67 -29.64
CA GLY A 208 2.07 -23.11 -29.43
C GLY A 208 3.44 -23.72 -29.10
N ALA A 209 4.42 -22.95 -28.61
CA ALA A 209 5.64 -23.51 -28.06
C ALA A 209 5.34 -24.38 -26.83
N GLY A 210 6.08 -25.51 -26.70
CA GLY A 210 6.00 -26.36 -25.51
C GLY A 210 6.88 -25.86 -24.37
N ALA A 211 8.00 -25.21 -24.68
CA ALA A 211 8.89 -24.56 -23.73
C ALA A 211 9.72 -23.46 -24.42
N VAL A 212 10.30 -22.57 -23.63
CA VAL A 212 11.26 -21.56 -24.09
C VAL A 212 12.57 -21.72 -23.35
N LEU A 213 13.67 -21.82 -24.08
CA LEU A 213 15.01 -21.75 -23.56
C LEU A 213 15.74 -20.54 -24.12
N PHE A 214 15.94 -19.54 -23.25
CA PHE A 214 16.80 -18.42 -23.59
C PHE A 214 18.27 -18.80 -23.46
N TYR A 215 19.12 -18.26 -24.34
CA TYR A 215 20.55 -18.47 -24.32
C TYR A 215 21.31 -17.26 -24.86
N GLY A 216 22.61 -17.21 -24.63
CA GLY A 216 23.44 -16.09 -25.10
C GLY A 216 23.13 -14.79 -24.38
N GLY A 217 23.47 -13.68 -25.00
CA GLY A 217 23.38 -12.34 -24.39
C GLY A 217 24.63 -11.98 -23.60
N THR A 218 24.61 -10.77 -23.05
CA THR A 218 25.65 -10.24 -22.15
C THR A 218 25.27 -10.47 -20.70
N SER A 219 26.17 -10.17 -19.75
CA SER A 219 25.85 -10.20 -18.32
C SER A 219 24.65 -9.33 -17.98
N ASP A 220 24.45 -8.23 -18.73
CA ASP A 220 23.37 -7.29 -18.52
C ASP A 220 22.01 -7.81 -19.03
N ASP A 221 22.04 -8.80 -19.94
CA ASP A 221 20.84 -9.45 -20.48
C ASP A 221 20.36 -10.63 -19.60
N SER A 222 21.18 -11.06 -18.63
CA SER A 222 20.86 -12.19 -17.77
C SER A 222 19.72 -11.83 -16.79
N PRO A 223 18.62 -12.60 -16.78
CA PRO A 223 17.53 -12.35 -15.87
C PRO A 223 17.90 -12.71 -14.42
N SER A 224 17.14 -12.19 -13.46
CA SER A 224 17.26 -12.60 -12.05
C SER A 224 17.04 -14.11 -11.92
N LYS A 225 17.89 -14.75 -11.09
CA LYS A 225 17.71 -16.16 -10.68
C LYS A 225 16.54 -16.34 -9.69
N THR A 226 16.07 -15.26 -9.10
CA THR A 226 14.91 -15.29 -8.21
C THR A 226 13.64 -15.20 -9.03
N ILE A 227 12.76 -16.17 -8.88
CA ILE A 227 11.44 -16.17 -9.52
C ILE A 227 10.52 -15.27 -8.71
N ASP A 228 10.00 -14.23 -9.34
CA ASP A 228 9.02 -13.34 -8.73
C ASP A 228 7.66 -14.06 -8.57
N PRO A 229 7.17 -14.30 -7.35
CA PRO A 229 5.90 -14.99 -7.13
C PRO A 229 4.68 -14.19 -7.60
N HIS A 230 4.83 -12.89 -7.85
CA HIS A 230 3.75 -12.04 -8.36
C HIS A 230 3.61 -12.09 -9.88
N ILE A 231 4.59 -12.64 -10.59
CA ILE A 231 4.50 -12.87 -12.04
C ILE A 231 3.75 -14.18 -12.28
N HIS A 232 2.58 -14.07 -12.94
CA HIS A 232 1.79 -15.24 -13.26
C HIS A 232 2.57 -16.24 -14.13
N ALA A 233 2.63 -17.49 -13.66
CA ALA A 233 3.29 -18.56 -14.39
C ALA A 233 2.59 -18.80 -15.74
N MET A 234 3.38 -18.93 -16.80
CA MET A 234 2.91 -19.35 -18.11
C MET A 234 2.57 -20.85 -18.10
N PRO A 235 1.79 -21.35 -19.05
CA PRO A 235 1.48 -22.77 -19.13
C PRO A 235 2.66 -23.63 -19.59
N ILE A 236 3.81 -23.01 -19.87
CA ILE A 236 5.00 -23.66 -20.41
C ILE A 236 6.26 -23.32 -19.59
N PRO A 237 7.26 -24.22 -19.54
CA PRO A 237 8.57 -23.92 -18.97
C PRO A 237 9.28 -22.76 -19.67
N VAL A 238 9.94 -21.90 -18.89
CA VAL A 238 10.76 -20.81 -19.40
C VAL A 238 12.07 -20.75 -18.63
N TRP A 239 13.16 -21.07 -19.30
CA TRP A 239 14.48 -21.23 -18.73
C TRP A 239 15.49 -20.30 -19.37
N TYR A 240 16.58 -20.00 -18.65
CA TYR A 240 17.72 -19.26 -19.15
C TYR A 240 18.97 -20.09 -18.97
N CYS A 241 19.69 -20.36 -20.10
CA CYS A 241 20.93 -21.11 -20.15
C CYS A 241 22.12 -20.14 -20.04
N LEU A 242 23.03 -20.43 -19.09
CA LEU A 242 24.25 -19.66 -18.89
C LEU A 242 25.36 -20.04 -19.87
N ASP A 243 25.34 -21.27 -20.33
CA ASP A 243 26.37 -21.81 -21.22
C ASP A 243 25.97 -21.58 -22.68
N ALA A 244 26.98 -21.62 -23.56
CA ALA A 244 26.73 -21.77 -24.99
C ALA A 244 26.02 -23.09 -25.26
N LEU A 245 24.97 -23.06 -26.08
CA LEU A 245 24.29 -24.30 -26.48
C LEU A 245 25.23 -25.21 -27.26
N PRO A 246 25.17 -26.53 -27.03
CA PRO A 246 25.99 -27.48 -27.78
C PRO A 246 25.75 -27.37 -29.28
N GLN A 247 26.80 -27.37 -30.07
CA GLN A 247 26.74 -27.44 -31.52
C GLN A 247 26.69 -28.90 -31.94
N SER A 248 25.66 -29.29 -32.68
CA SER A 248 25.55 -30.63 -33.23
C SER A 248 25.10 -30.54 -34.68
N ASN A 249 25.76 -31.32 -35.57
CA ASN A 249 25.33 -31.54 -36.97
C ASN A 249 24.29 -32.65 -37.07
N GLU A 250 24.03 -33.35 -35.97
CA GLU A 250 23.08 -34.46 -35.86
C GLU A 250 21.79 -34.00 -35.23
N PRO A 251 20.67 -34.71 -35.46
CA PRO A 251 19.42 -34.45 -34.74
C PRO A 251 19.63 -34.49 -33.24
N ALA A 252 19.20 -33.43 -32.56
CA ALA A 252 19.31 -33.32 -31.11
C ALA A 252 17.93 -33.08 -30.50
N LEU A 253 17.77 -33.48 -29.25
CA LEU A 253 16.53 -33.34 -28.48
C LEU A 253 16.80 -32.60 -27.19
N ILE A 254 15.77 -31.94 -26.64
CA ILE A 254 15.84 -31.32 -25.32
C ILE A 254 14.90 -32.04 -24.37
N TRP A 255 15.43 -32.35 -23.20
CA TRP A 255 14.71 -32.94 -22.09
C TRP A 255 14.52 -31.87 -21.01
N ILE A 256 13.29 -31.66 -20.57
CA ILE A 256 12.98 -30.69 -19.53
C ILE A 256 12.18 -31.37 -18.44
N ASN A 257 12.65 -31.25 -17.20
CA ASN A 257 11.85 -31.42 -16.01
C ASN A 257 11.77 -30.04 -15.32
N SER A 258 10.69 -29.30 -15.56
CA SER A 258 10.47 -28.00 -14.93
C SER A 258 9.51 -28.19 -13.78
N SER A 259 10.06 -28.50 -12.62
CA SER A 259 9.34 -28.59 -11.35
C SER A 259 9.80 -27.50 -10.39
N LEU A 260 8.86 -26.86 -9.71
CA LEU A 260 9.10 -25.69 -8.88
C LEU A 260 8.61 -25.91 -7.44
N ASN A 261 9.47 -25.60 -6.48
CA ASN A 261 9.12 -25.56 -5.07
C ASN A 261 8.64 -24.16 -4.68
N ARG A 262 7.43 -24.06 -4.18
CA ARG A 262 6.86 -22.82 -3.62
C ARG A 262 7.07 -22.83 -2.12
N ILE A 263 8.03 -22.03 -1.66
CA ILE A 263 8.28 -21.84 -0.24
C ILE A 263 7.16 -20.97 0.30
N LYS A 264 6.32 -21.57 1.14
CA LYS A 264 5.24 -20.87 1.80
C LYS A 264 5.67 -20.38 3.17
N LYS A 265 5.18 -19.23 3.56
CA LYS A 265 5.21 -18.71 4.92
C LYS A 265 3.80 -18.41 5.39
N THR A 266 3.64 -18.27 6.70
CA THR A 266 2.38 -17.92 7.34
C THR A 266 2.53 -16.56 7.99
N GLY A 267 1.71 -15.60 7.57
CA GLY A 267 1.53 -14.32 8.23
C GLY A 267 0.31 -14.35 9.16
N HIS A 268 0.21 -13.38 10.06
CA HIS A 268 -0.84 -13.35 11.07
C HIS A 268 -1.42 -11.94 11.23
N ASN A 269 -2.71 -11.76 10.94
CA ASN A 269 -3.40 -10.58 11.44
C ASN A 269 -3.69 -10.74 12.94
N VAL A 270 -3.80 -9.64 13.67
CA VAL A 270 -4.26 -9.62 15.07
C VAL A 270 -5.61 -8.91 15.10
N VAL A 271 -6.68 -9.63 15.49
CA VAL A 271 -8.05 -9.12 15.42
C VAL A 271 -8.71 -9.18 16.79
N ALA A 272 -9.08 -8.02 17.31
CA ALA A 272 -9.68 -7.86 18.62
C ALA A 272 -11.01 -7.09 18.54
N ASP A 273 -12.02 -7.60 19.20
CA ASP A 273 -13.36 -7.03 19.28
C ASP A 273 -13.65 -6.43 20.65
N LEU A 274 -14.21 -5.23 20.64
CA LEU A 274 -14.84 -4.60 21.79
C LEU A 274 -16.36 -4.57 21.56
N ILE A 275 -17.03 -5.64 21.94
CA ILE A 275 -18.47 -5.80 21.74
C ILE A 275 -19.24 -5.25 22.94
N ARG A 276 -20.01 -4.22 22.74
CA ARG A 276 -20.88 -3.61 23.74
C ARG A 276 -22.30 -4.15 23.65
N ASN A 277 -22.81 -4.28 22.45
CA ASN A 277 -24.12 -4.88 22.15
C ASN A 277 -24.13 -5.36 20.70
N LYS A 278 -24.59 -6.59 20.47
CA LYS A 278 -24.65 -7.23 19.14
C LYS A 278 -25.45 -6.47 18.09
N ASN A 279 -26.37 -5.58 18.52
CA ASN A 279 -27.21 -4.79 17.61
C ASN A 279 -26.57 -3.43 17.23
N LEU A 280 -25.43 -3.07 17.80
CA LEU A 280 -24.72 -1.84 17.46
C LEU A 280 -23.86 -2.04 16.22
N PRO A 281 -23.73 -1.00 15.38
CA PRO A 281 -22.81 -1.04 14.26
C PRO A 281 -21.36 -1.12 14.75
N THR A 282 -20.51 -1.80 13.98
CA THR A 282 -19.09 -1.99 14.28
C THR A 282 -18.23 -1.04 13.46
N LEU A 283 -17.36 -0.31 14.11
CA LEU A 283 -16.34 0.53 13.52
C LEU A 283 -15.00 -0.21 13.56
N ILE A 284 -14.32 -0.32 12.43
CA ILE A 284 -12.99 -0.93 12.33
C ILE A 284 -11.93 0.15 12.46
N VAL A 285 -10.90 -0.14 13.26
CA VAL A 285 -9.68 0.67 13.40
C VAL A 285 -8.50 -0.23 13.11
N GLY A 286 -7.72 0.09 12.09
CA GLY A 286 -6.64 -0.78 11.62
C GLY A 286 -5.33 -0.04 11.37
N ALA A 287 -4.24 -0.80 11.46
CA ALA A 287 -2.90 -0.41 11.06
C ALA A 287 -2.11 -1.68 10.76
N HIS A 288 -1.20 -1.66 9.79
CA HIS A 288 -0.28 -2.78 9.67
C HIS A 288 0.84 -2.68 10.71
N TYR A 289 1.36 -3.82 11.11
CA TYR A 289 2.42 -3.90 12.11
C TYR A 289 3.69 -4.59 11.60
N ASP A 290 3.61 -5.20 10.40
CA ASP A 290 4.78 -5.73 9.70
C ASP A 290 5.64 -4.61 9.09
N HIS A 291 6.88 -4.96 8.76
CA HIS A 291 7.77 -4.08 7.99
C HIS A 291 8.81 -4.93 7.23
N LEU A 292 9.89 -4.32 6.74
CA LEU A 292 10.78 -4.87 5.72
C LEU A 292 11.85 -5.85 6.24
N GLY A 293 11.90 -6.14 7.54
CA GLY A 293 12.90 -7.04 8.08
C GLY A 293 14.32 -6.50 7.92
N TRP A 294 15.18 -7.28 7.31
CA TRP A 294 16.54 -6.88 6.95
C TRP A 294 16.63 -6.20 5.58
N GLY A 295 15.51 -5.76 5.03
CA GLY A 295 15.44 -5.06 3.74
C GLY A 295 15.54 -6.00 2.52
N GLU A 296 15.13 -7.26 2.68
CA GLU A 296 15.17 -8.25 1.58
C GLU A 296 14.30 -7.83 0.39
N ARG A 297 13.20 -7.13 0.66
CA ARG A 297 12.26 -6.62 -0.34
C ARG A 297 11.80 -5.22 0.04
N GLY A 298 11.44 -4.40 -0.92
CA GLY A 298 10.88 -3.08 -0.68
C GLY A 298 11.85 -1.99 -0.22
N SER A 299 13.08 -2.34 0.22
CA SER A 299 14.06 -1.38 0.74
C SER A 299 14.48 -0.33 -0.29
N LEU A 300 14.51 0.93 0.13
CA LEU A 300 15.11 2.05 -0.62
C LEU A 300 16.55 2.34 -0.20
N TYR A 301 17.08 1.59 0.75
CA TYR A 301 18.47 1.68 1.19
C TYR A 301 19.38 0.88 0.26
N ARG A 302 20.57 1.43 -0.04
CA ARG A 302 21.56 0.83 -0.96
C ARG A 302 22.89 0.48 -0.29
N GLY A 303 22.94 0.64 1.05
CA GLY A 303 24.11 0.26 1.83
C GLY A 303 24.16 -1.23 2.14
N GLU A 304 24.96 -1.58 3.13
CA GLU A 304 25.05 -2.95 3.64
C GLU A 304 23.72 -3.39 4.26
N LYS A 305 23.49 -4.72 4.28
CA LYS A 305 22.28 -5.29 4.88
C LYS A 305 22.11 -4.81 6.32
N ALA A 306 20.96 -4.21 6.61
CA ALA A 306 20.65 -3.65 7.92
C ALA A 306 19.18 -3.87 8.28
N ILE A 307 18.87 -3.84 9.57
CA ILE A 307 17.50 -3.94 10.06
C ILE A 307 16.74 -2.66 9.66
N HIS A 308 15.53 -2.82 9.14
CA HIS A 308 14.58 -1.75 8.86
C HIS A 308 13.57 -1.73 10.01
N ASN A 309 13.79 -0.84 10.98
CA ASN A 309 12.98 -0.79 12.20
C ASN A 309 11.55 -0.31 11.97
N GLY A 310 11.30 0.51 10.94
CA GLY A 310 9.97 0.95 10.56
C GLY A 310 9.22 1.64 11.70
N ALA A 311 9.81 2.70 12.26
CA ALA A 311 9.21 3.40 13.39
C ALA A 311 7.98 4.19 12.98
N ASP A 312 8.07 4.97 11.88
CA ASP A 312 6.90 5.62 11.31
C ASP A 312 6.09 4.62 10.47
N ASP A 313 6.77 3.81 9.69
CA ASP A 313 6.19 2.78 8.82
C ASP A 313 6.36 1.36 9.42
N ASN A 314 5.39 0.73 10.19
CA ASN A 314 4.23 1.47 10.68
C ASN A 314 4.00 1.16 12.16
N ALA A 315 5.12 1.21 12.96
CA ALA A 315 4.97 1.11 14.41
C ALA A 315 4.16 2.31 14.97
N SER A 316 4.19 3.47 14.28
CA SER A 316 3.43 4.67 14.67
C SER A 316 1.92 4.42 14.58
N GLY A 317 1.43 3.93 13.45
CA GLY A 317 0.01 3.61 13.26
C GLY A 317 -0.45 2.49 14.20
N THR A 318 0.36 1.46 14.37
CA THR A 318 0.10 0.35 15.30
C THR A 318 0.00 0.83 16.75
N ALA A 319 0.93 1.66 17.22
CA ALA A 319 0.89 2.22 18.56
C ALA A 319 -0.32 3.14 18.77
N LEU A 320 -0.67 3.95 17.78
CA LEU A 320 -1.86 4.80 17.85
C LEU A 320 -3.15 3.96 17.87
N MET A 321 -3.24 2.88 17.09
CA MET A 321 -4.35 1.93 17.16
C MET A 321 -4.50 1.35 18.58
N LEU A 322 -3.41 0.95 19.21
CA LEU A 322 -3.42 0.46 20.59
C LEU A 322 -3.91 1.53 21.57
N GLU A 323 -3.47 2.78 21.45
CA GLU A 323 -3.92 3.86 22.34
C GLU A 323 -5.42 4.17 22.15
N LEU A 324 -5.92 4.12 20.92
CA LEU A 324 -7.35 4.23 20.64
C LEU A 324 -8.13 3.06 21.24
N ALA A 325 -7.61 1.82 21.13
CA ALA A 325 -8.24 0.64 21.72
C ALA A 325 -8.33 0.76 23.24
N ARG A 326 -7.23 1.13 23.90
CA ARG A 326 -7.18 1.37 25.33
C ARG A 326 -8.21 2.42 25.77
N PHE A 327 -8.22 3.58 25.13
CA PHE A 327 -9.17 4.66 25.43
C PHE A 327 -10.62 4.19 25.25
N LEU A 328 -10.93 3.57 24.12
CA LEU A 328 -12.28 3.12 23.80
C LEU A 328 -12.75 2.00 24.73
N ALA A 329 -11.86 1.12 25.21
CA ALA A 329 -12.20 0.09 26.20
C ALA A 329 -12.57 0.69 27.56
N GLN A 330 -11.91 1.76 27.97
CA GLN A 330 -12.04 2.34 29.31
C GLN A 330 -13.05 3.50 29.41
N THR A 331 -13.40 4.12 28.29
CA THR A 331 -14.26 5.30 28.28
C THR A 331 -15.70 4.99 28.70
N LYS A 332 -16.30 5.92 29.47
CA LYS A 332 -17.73 5.93 29.83
C LYS A 332 -18.53 6.98 29.04
N ASP A 333 -17.89 7.70 28.15
CA ASP A 333 -18.55 8.72 27.33
C ASP A 333 -19.52 8.08 26.35
N LYS A 334 -20.80 8.45 26.49
CA LYS A 334 -21.90 7.88 25.70
C LYS A 334 -21.71 8.02 24.17
N ARG A 335 -20.94 8.99 23.73
CA ARG A 335 -20.65 9.20 22.30
C ARG A 335 -19.90 8.01 21.68
N PHE A 336 -19.10 7.31 22.48
CA PHE A 336 -18.36 6.11 22.05
C PHE A 336 -19.07 4.80 22.39
N LEU A 337 -20.06 4.82 23.29
CA LEU A 337 -20.78 3.60 23.70
C LEU A 337 -21.86 3.15 22.70
N ARG A 338 -22.09 3.88 21.64
CA ARG A 338 -23.08 3.59 20.59
C ARG A 338 -22.53 2.74 19.45
N PHE A 339 -21.26 2.31 19.55
CA PHE A 339 -20.59 1.44 18.59
C PHE A 339 -19.94 0.25 19.26
N ASN A 340 -19.88 -0.86 18.52
CA ASN A 340 -18.85 -1.87 18.70
C ASN A 340 -17.59 -1.42 17.96
N TYR A 341 -16.45 -1.95 18.36
CA TYR A 341 -15.17 -1.68 17.70
C TYR A 341 -14.46 -2.97 17.38
N ARG A 342 -13.80 -3.01 16.23
CA ARG A 342 -12.86 -4.06 15.83
C ARG A 342 -11.51 -3.41 15.56
N PHE A 343 -10.50 -3.87 16.26
CA PHE A 343 -9.12 -3.43 16.07
C PHE A 343 -8.38 -4.50 15.30
N ILE A 344 -7.66 -4.09 14.25
CA ILE A 344 -6.95 -5.05 13.40
C ILE A 344 -5.52 -4.55 13.17
N GLY A 345 -4.54 -5.31 13.69
CA GLY A 345 -3.17 -5.24 13.26
C GLY A 345 -2.99 -6.13 12.02
N PHE A 346 -2.72 -5.55 10.87
CA PHE A 346 -2.49 -6.31 9.65
C PHE A 346 -1.03 -6.71 9.54
N SER A 347 -0.77 -7.88 8.94
CA SER A 347 0.56 -8.30 8.51
C SER A 347 0.59 -8.48 6.99
N GLY A 348 1.77 -8.37 6.38
CA GLY A 348 1.94 -8.53 4.94
C GLY A 348 1.38 -7.37 4.12
N GLU A 349 1.26 -6.19 4.71
CA GLU A 349 0.96 -4.95 3.98
C GLU A 349 2.06 -4.66 2.98
N GLU A 350 3.31 -4.69 3.43
CA GLU A 350 4.54 -4.46 2.66
C GLU A 350 4.76 -5.47 1.53
N LEU A 351 4.06 -6.60 1.59
CA LEU A 351 4.06 -7.64 0.56
C LEU A 351 2.87 -7.54 -0.40
N GLY A 352 2.12 -6.42 -0.35
CA GLY A 352 0.99 -6.13 -1.22
C GLY A 352 -0.37 -6.40 -0.58
N LEU A 353 -0.60 -5.90 0.62
CA LEU A 353 -1.87 -5.93 1.36
C LEU A 353 -2.36 -7.35 1.67
N LEU A 354 -1.43 -8.32 1.86
CA LEU A 354 -1.80 -9.73 1.98
C LEU A 354 -2.74 -9.98 3.16
N GLY A 355 -2.46 -9.38 4.31
CA GLY A 355 -3.26 -9.59 5.52
C GLY A 355 -4.64 -8.99 5.46
N SER A 356 -4.79 -7.74 5.02
CA SER A 356 -6.10 -7.11 4.88
C SER A 356 -6.95 -7.79 3.80
N LYS A 357 -6.33 -8.25 2.71
CA LYS A 357 -7.00 -9.06 1.68
C LYS A 357 -7.47 -10.39 2.26
N ALA A 358 -6.59 -11.13 2.95
CA ALA A 358 -6.97 -12.39 3.59
C ALA A 358 -8.08 -12.20 4.63
N PHE A 359 -8.09 -11.06 5.34
CA PHE A 359 -9.15 -10.75 6.30
C PHE A 359 -10.50 -10.55 5.61
N VAL A 360 -10.57 -9.72 4.55
CA VAL A 360 -11.85 -9.43 3.86
C VAL A 360 -12.35 -10.58 3.00
N GLU A 361 -11.49 -11.51 2.59
CA GLU A 361 -11.84 -12.75 1.89
C GLU A 361 -12.18 -13.89 2.87
N GLY A 362 -11.85 -13.72 4.15
CA GLY A 362 -12.00 -14.73 5.20
C GLY A 362 -13.35 -14.71 5.90
N PRO A 363 -13.66 -15.77 6.68
CA PRO A 363 -14.96 -15.92 7.37
C PRO A 363 -15.19 -14.93 8.51
N ALA A 364 -14.14 -14.25 8.98
CA ALA A 364 -14.25 -13.20 10.02
C ALA A 364 -14.85 -11.89 9.48
N PHE A 365 -14.79 -11.69 8.18
CA PHE A 365 -15.38 -10.52 7.55
C PHE A 365 -16.84 -10.77 7.21
N GLN A 366 -17.73 -10.02 7.84
CA GLN A 366 -19.14 -9.97 7.52
C GLN A 366 -19.49 -8.50 7.28
N ARG A 367 -19.83 -8.16 6.03
CA ARG A 367 -20.09 -6.77 5.63
C ARG A 367 -21.26 -6.16 6.40
N GLU A 368 -22.26 -6.97 6.74
CA GLU A 368 -23.42 -6.57 7.51
C GLU A 368 -23.02 -6.14 8.91
N GLY A 369 -23.52 -5.00 9.35
CA GLY A 369 -23.21 -4.44 10.68
C GLY A 369 -21.89 -3.69 10.77
N LEU A 370 -21.05 -3.71 9.72
CA LEU A 370 -19.86 -2.86 9.65
C LEU A 370 -20.24 -1.46 9.15
N LEU A 371 -19.82 -0.44 9.90
CA LEU A 371 -20.10 0.96 9.61
C LEU A 371 -19.05 1.59 8.69
N THR A 372 -17.79 1.49 9.08
CA THR A 372 -16.65 2.09 8.40
C THR A 372 -15.34 1.49 8.89
N MET A 373 -14.25 1.72 8.15
CA MET A 373 -12.88 1.38 8.55
C MET A 373 -12.00 2.62 8.56
N PHE A 374 -11.29 2.83 9.67
CA PHE A 374 -10.24 3.84 9.82
C PHE A 374 -8.89 3.15 9.81
N ASN A 375 -8.06 3.54 8.85
CA ASN A 375 -6.71 3.03 8.68
C ASN A 375 -5.69 4.08 9.07
N MET A 376 -4.63 3.66 9.75
CA MET A 376 -3.50 4.51 10.10
C MET A 376 -2.24 3.91 9.52
N ASP A 377 -1.52 4.72 8.77
CA ASP A 377 -0.27 4.31 8.16
C ASP A 377 0.64 5.53 8.07
N MET A 378 1.81 5.45 8.71
CA MET A 378 2.76 6.55 8.86
C MET A 378 2.12 7.82 9.47
N VAL A 379 1.78 7.76 10.76
CA VAL A 379 1.16 8.89 11.50
C VAL A 379 2.11 9.53 12.52
N GLY A 380 3.37 9.13 12.54
CA GLY A 380 4.38 9.57 13.51
C GLY A 380 5.21 10.78 13.08
N ARG A 381 5.18 11.19 11.81
CA ARG A 381 6.04 12.27 11.27
C ARG A 381 5.24 13.54 10.94
N LEU A 382 4.20 13.82 11.73
CA LEU A 382 3.47 15.09 11.58
C LEU A 382 4.43 16.27 11.72
N ASP A 383 4.54 17.08 10.65
CA ASP A 383 5.43 18.23 10.62
C ASP A 383 5.12 19.22 11.75
N LEU A 384 6.14 19.71 12.42
CA LEU A 384 6.00 20.58 13.60
C LEU A 384 5.45 21.98 13.28
N GLN A 385 5.66 22.48 12.05
CA GLN A 385 5.25 23.80 11.61
C GLN A 385 3.93 23.74 10.83
N GLU A 386 3.91 22.97 9.74
CA GLU A 386 2.75 22.85 8.86
C GLU A 386 1.61 22.03 9.47
N LYS A 387 1.94 21.03 10.31
CA LYS A 387 0.98 20.15 10.99
C LYS A 387 -0.12 19.62 10.06
N THR A 388 0.27 19.23 8.85
CA THR A 388 -0.66 18.75 7.83
C THR A 388 -0.91 17.27 7.99
N LEU A 389 -2.16 16.88 8.27
CA LEU A 389 -2.65 15.51 8.24
C LEU A 389 -3.42 15.28 6.95
N GLN A 390 -3.07 14.22 6.22
CA GLN A 390 -3.75 13.79 5.02
C GLN A 390 -4.80 12.73 5.39
N ILE A 391 -6.00 12.84 4.81
CA ILE A 391 -7.09 11.89 5.01
C ILE A 391 -7.61 11.48 3.64
N HIS A 392 -7.36 10.23 3.26
CA HIS A 392 -7.84 9.66 2.03
C HIS A 392 -9.18 8.94 2.26
N GLY A 393 -9.95 8.73 1.19
CA GLY A 393 -11.25 8.07 1.27
C GLY A 393 -12.42 9.00 1.59
N ALA A 394 -12.24 10.32 1.60
CA ALA A 394 -13.32 11.26 1.91
C ALA A 394 -14.50 11.21 0.93
N GLY A 395 -14.32 10.66 -0.28
CA GLY A 395 -15.39 10.42 -1.26
C GLY A 395 -16.15 9.11 -1.03
N THR A 396 -15.68 8.21 -0.15
CA THR A 396 -16.28 6.88 0.05
C THR A 396 -17.62 6.89 0.77
N SER A 397 -18.02 8.04 1.29
CA SER A 397 -19.38 8.32 1.78
C SER A 397 -19.72 9.80 1.58
N PRO A 398 -20.96 10.15 1.18
CA PRO A 398 -21.38 11.53 1.05
C PRO A 398 -21.43 12.28 2.40
N ARG A 399 -21.30 11.55 3.51
CA ARG A 399 -21.30 12.14 4.86
C ARG A 399 -19.92 12.65 5.28
N TRP A 400 -18.83 12.14 4.68
CA TRP A 400 -17.49 12.48 5.12
C TRP A 400 -17.14 13.95 4.94
N ALA A 401 -17.39 14.51 3.77
CA ALA A 401 -17.03 15.90 3.47
C ALA A 401 -17.64 16.87 4.50
N THR A 402 -18.95 16.76 4.75
CA THR A 402 -19.66 17.61 5.72
C THR A 402 -19.16 17.38 7.15
N LEU A 403 -18.90 16.11 7.53
CA LEU A 403 -18.43 15.79 8.87
C LEU A 403 -17.02 16.34 9.12
N LEU A 404 -16.08 16.06 8.23
CA LEU A 404 -14.69 16.52 8.35
C LEU A 404 -14.60 18.05 8.35
N ASP A 405 -15.42 18.73 7.53
CA ASP A 405 -15.49 20.19 7.48
C ASP A 405 -16.02 20.79 8.79
N SER A 406 -17.03 20.16 9.39
CA SER A 406 -17.61 20.61 10.66
C SER A 406 -16.70 20.40 11.87
N LEU A 407 -15.75 19.46 11.78
CA LEU A 407 -14.89 19.03 12.87
C LEU A 407 -13.43 19.52 12.73
N LYS A 408 -13.18 20.56 11.92
CA LYS A 408 -11.81 21.06 11.71
C LYS A 408 -11.08 21.26 13.05
N PRO A 409 -9.97 20.59 13.28
CA PRO A 409 -9.24 20.68 14.55
C PRO A 409 -8.49 22.01 14.66
N ILE A 410 -8.33 22.50 15.87
CA ILE A 410 -7.42 23.62 16.13
C ILE A 410 -5.99 23.05 16.16
N GLY A 411 -5.11 23.58 15.32
CA GLY A 411 -3.69 23.22 15.32
C GLY A 411 -3.31 22.07 14.38
N LEU A 412 -4.26 21.48 13.65
CA LEU A 412 -3.98 20.56 12.53
C LEU A 412 -4.58 21.15 11.24
N LYS A 413 -3.82 21.06 10.16
CA LYS A 413 -4.27 21.36 8.80
C LYS A 413 -4.70 20.06 8.13
N ILE A 414 -5.96 19.95 7.79
CA ILE A 414 -6.50 18.74 7.19
C ILE A 414 -6.50 18.88 5.66
N LYS A 415 -5.92 17.92 4.96
CA LYS A 415 -6.03 17.73 3.53
C LYS A 415 -6.77 16.44 3.25
N THR A 416 -7.80 16.48 2.44
CA THR A 416 -8.62 15.31 2.09
C THR A 416 -8.43 14.93 0.63
N SER A 417 -8.51 13.64 0.31
CA SER A 417 -8.69 13.12 -1.03
C SER A 417 -9.89 12.18 -1.11
N GLU A 418 -10.55 12.13 -2.26
CA GLU A 418 -11.80 11.39 -2.42
C GLU A 418 -11.60 9.89 -2.52
N SER A 419 -10.49 9.43 -3.13
CA SER A 419 -10.28 8.03 -3.47
C SER A 419 -10.28 7.11 -2.25
N GLY A 420 -11.05 6.02 -2.34
CA GLY A 420 -10.99 4.90 -1.40
C GLY A 420 -9.91 3.87 -1.76
N ILE A 421 -9.26 4.03 -2.93
CA ILE A 421 -8.13 3.19 -3.35
C ILE A 421 -6.84 3.95 -3.06
N GLY A 422 -5.92 3.31 -2.40
CA GLY A 422 -4.60 3.83 -2.05
C GLY A 422 -3.62 2.70 -1.71
N PRO A 423 -2.39 3.03 -1.36
CA PRO A 423 -1.32 2.05 -1.15
C PRO A 423 -1.30 1.49 0.28
N SER A 424 -2.44 1.31 0.94
CA SER A 424 -2.52 0.75 2.28
C SER A 424 -3.82 -0.04 2.48
N ASP A 425 -3.97 -0.71 3.62
CA ASP A 425 -4.99 -1.71 3.96
C ASP A 425 -6.45 -1.25 3.79
N HIS A 426 -6.74 0.06 3.89
CA HIS A 426 -8.08 0.60 3.65
C HIS A 426 -8.64 0.22 2.28
N THR A 427 -7.77 0.01 1.29
CA THR A 427 -8.15 -0.38 -0.06
C THR A 427 -8.89 -1.72 -0.08
N SER A 428 -8.44 -2.70 0.70
CA SER A 428 -9.10 -4.00 0.79
C SER A 428 -10.56 -3.87 1.27
N PHE A 429 -10.82 -2.99 2.22
CA PHE A 429 -12.17 -2.74 2.75
C PHE A 429 -13.04 -1.91 1.79
N TYR A 430 -12.46 -0.91 1.15
CA TYR A 430 -13.16 -0.13 0.12
C TYR A 430 -13.66 -1.02 -1.02
N LEU A 431 -12.86 -2.00 -1.44
CA LEU A 431 -13.23 -2.97 -2.48
C LEU A 431 -14.38 -3.91 -2.06
N GLN A 432 -14.74 -3.93 -0.77
CA GLN A 432 -15.90 -4.61 -0.20
C GLN A 432 -17.08 -3.64 0.07
N ASP A 433 -17.13 -2.51 -0.62
CA ASP A 433 -18.17 -1.49 -0.50
C ASP A 433 -18.30 -0.94 0.95
N LEU A 434 -17.21 -0.91 1.73
CA LEU A 434 -17.18 -0.29 3.05
C LEU A 434 -16.63 1.14 2.96
N PRO A 435 -17.30 2.17 3.52
CA PRO A 435 -16.70 3.50 3.65
C PRO A 435 -15.40 3.45 4.45
N VAL A 436 -14.37 4.15 4.00
CA VAL A 436 -13.06 4.14 4.65
C VAL A 436 -12.52 5.56 4.82
N LEU A 437 -11.68 5.75 5.84
CA LEU A 437 -10.78 6.89 5.97
C LEU A 437 -9.38 6.36 6.28
N HIS A 438 -8.39 6.85 5.55
CA HIS A 438 -6.99 6.53 5.78
C HIS A 438 -6.24 7.79 6.22
N PHE A 439 -5.58 7.71 7.37
CA PHE A 439 -4.86 8.80 8.02
C PHE A 439 -3.36 8.63 7.79
N PHE A 440 -2.72 9.70 7.32
CA PHE A 440 -1.34 9.69 6.87
C PHE A 440 -0.67 11.05 7.15
N SER A 441 0.50 11.08 7.77
CA SER A 441 1.23 12.32 8.06
C SER A 441 2.15 12.79 6.93
N GLY A 442 2.38 11.95 5.94
CA GLY A 442 3.25 12.24 4.79
C GLY A 442 4.48 11.33 4.73
N THR A 443 5.07 11.22 3.55
CA THR A 443 6.35 10.52 3.35
C THR A 443 7.52 11.40 3.79
N HIS A 444 8.62 10.76 4.18
CA HIS A 444 9.86 11.40 4.62
C HIS A 444 11.09 10.69 4.03
N ASP A 445 12.26 11.29 4.21
CA ASP A 445 13.49 10.80 3.60
C ASP A 445 13.98 9.44 4.16
N ASP A 446 13.48 9.03 5.33
CA ASP A 446 13.81 7.76 5.99
C ASP A 446 12.87 6.61 5.58
N TYR A 447 11.84 6.87 4.77
CA TYR A 447 10.87 5.88 4.32
C TYR A 447 11.56 4.68 3.67
N HIS A 448 11.23 3.46 4.13
CA HIS A 448 11.81 2.19 3.70
C HIS A 448 13.35 2.12 3.83
N LYS A 449 13.88 2.76 4.89
CA LYS A 449 15.32 2.74 5.21
C LYS A 449 15.57 2.37 6.66
N PRO A 450 16.77 1.87 6.99
CA PRO A 450 17.15 1.60 8.38
C PRO A 450 17.12 2.82 9.32
N SER A 451 17.08 4.04 8.76
CA SER A 451 17.02 5.29 9.52
C SER A 451 15.62 5.69 9.97
N ASP A 452 14.57 4.91 9.66
CA ASP A 452 13.22 5.13 10.21
C ASP A 452 13.13 4.63 11.65
N ASP A 453 13.64 5.44 12.57
CA ASP A 453 13.85 5.13 13.97
C ASP A 453 12.92 5.90 14.93
N PRO A 454 12.64 5.37 16.14
CA PRO A 454 11.74 5.96 17.13
C PRO A 454 12.05 7.41 17.53
N HIS A 455 13.35 7.78 17.56
CA HIS A 455 13.78 9.11 17.97
C HIS A 455 13.40 10.23 16.98
N THR A 456 12.98 9.87 15.77
CA THR A 456 12.58 10.80 14.72
C THR A 456 11.11 11.18 14.78
N LEU A 457 10.30 10.53 15.63
CA LEU A 457 8.85 10.68 15.65
C LEU A 457 8.37 11.87 16.50
N ASN A 458 7.23 12.41 16.12
CA ASN A 458 6.48 13.43 16.82
C ASN A 458 5.32 12.80 17.62
N TYR A 459 5.61 12.27 18.81
CA TYR A 459 4.61 11.59 19.66
C TYR A 459 3.45 12.50 20.04
N ARG A 460 3.72 13.79 20.26
CA ARG A 460 2.64 14.77 20.51
C ARG A 460 1.75 14.93 19.27
N GLY A 461 2.34 14.92 18.08
CA GLY A 461 1.58 14.92 16.82
C GLY A 461 0.68 13.69 16.68
N MET A 462 1.17 12.51 17.06
CA MET A 462 0.36 11.28 17.07
C MET A 462 -0.84 11.41 18.03
N THR A 463 -0.63 11.95 19.24
CA THR A 463 -1.72 12.22 20.19
C THR A 463 -2.73 13.22 19.61
N ASP A 464 -2.30 14.26 18.92
CA ASP A 464 -3.18 15.24 18.27
C ASP A 464 -4.01 14.58 17.15
N ILE A 465 -3.40 13.68 16.35
CA ILE A 465 -4.09 12.87 15.32
C ILE A 465 -5.13 11.95 15.99
N GLY A 466 -4.75 11.21 17.03
CA GLY A 466 -5.66 10.34 17.78
C GLY A 466 -6.86 11.09 18.38
N ASN A 467 -6.63 12.28 18.93
CA ASN A 467 -7.69 13.16 19.41
C ASN A 467 -8.65 13.59 18.29
N TYR A 468 -8.12 13.83 17.09
CA TYR A 468 -8.96 14.17 15.95
C TYR A 468 -9.77 12.97 15.46
N MET A 469 -9.16 11.78 15.39
CA MET A 469 -9.86 10.54 15.07
C MET A 469 -10.99 10.25 16.06
N LEU A 470 -10.74 10.38 17.37
CA LEU A 470 -11.77 10.22 18.40
C LEU A 470 -12.90 11.27 18.25
N ARG A 471 -12.57 12.48 17.84
CA ARG A 471 -13.59 13.50 17.53
C ARG A 471 -14.46 13.08 16.35
N ILE A 472 -13.88 12.52 15.29
CA ILE A 472 -14.65 11.96 14.16
C ILE A 472 -15.54 10.82 14.65
N ILE A 473 -15.02 9.86 15.41
CA ILE A 473 -15.79 8.74 15.98
C ILE A 473 -16.96 9.23 16.83
N ALA A 474 -16.72 10.24 17.67
CA ALA A 474 -17.77 10.82 18.53
C ALA A 474 -18.95 11.43 17.74
N HIS A 475 -18.75 11.80 16.49
CA HIS A 475 -19.75 12.50 15.66
C HIS A 475 -20.15 11.74 14.40
N VAL A 476 -19.51 10.61 14.07
CA VAL A 476 -19.91 9.80 12.91
C VAL A 476 -21.36 9.33 13.08
N PRO A 477 -22.22 9.40 12.06
CA PRO A 477 -23.61 8.95 12.17
C PRO A 477 -23.69 7.41 12.28
N ASP A 478 -24.78 6.90 12.86
CA ASP A 478 -24.99 5.46 13.03
C ASP A 478 -25.21 4.71 11.70
N VAL A 479 -25.50 5.46 10.64
CA VAL A 479 -25.63 4.96 9.26
C VAL A 479 -24.74 5.78 8.35
N LEU A 480 -23.85 5.10 7.64
CA LEU A 480 -22.91 5.70 6.73
C LEU A 480 -23.04 5.05 5.34
N PRO A 481 -23.77 5.68 4.39
CA PRO A 481 -23.92 5.11 3.07
C PRO A 481 -22.59 5.10 2.31
N PHE A 482 -22.33 4.00 1.61
CA PHE A 482 -21.16 3.87 0.76
C PHE A 482 -21.36 4.60 -0.57
N SER A 483 -20.30 5.21 -1.07
CA SER A 483 -20.20 5.77 -2.42
C SER A 483 -18.95 5.24 -3.10
N LYS A 484 -19.10 4.71 -4.30
CA LYS A 484 -17.94 4.45 -5.16
C LYS A 484 -17.31 5.78 -5.53
N THR A 485 -16.04 5.90 -5.21
CA THR A 485 -15.22 6.98 -5.75
C THR A 485 -14.94 6.68 -7.22
N LYS A 486 -14.71 7.71 -8.03
CA LYS A 486 -14.19 7.48 -9.38
C LYS A 486 -12.91 6.66 -9.21
N ALA A 487 -13.01 5.37 -9.53
CA ALA A 487 -11.81 4.57 -9.64
C ALA A 487 -10.93 5.25 -10.69
N PRO A 488 -9.60 5.30 -10.49
CA PRO A 488 -8.72 5.49 -11.61
C PRO A 488 -9.17 4.47 -12.64
N GLU A 489 -9.29 4.86 -13.90
CA GLU A 489 -9.62 3.90 -14.95
C GLU A 489 -8.68 2.71 -14.75
N GLN A 490 -9.25 1.61 -14.23
CA GLN A 490 -8.53 0.36 -14.04
C GLN A 490 -8.25 -0.23 -15.43
N GLY A 491 -7.26 0.34 -16.11
CA GLY A 491 -6.42 -0.52 -16.93
C GLY A 491 -5.82 -1.54 -15.97
N LYS A 492 -5.92 -2.83 -16.31
CA LYS A 492 -5.24 -3.94 -15.63
C LYS A 492 -3.73 -3.70 -15.65
N SER A 493 -3.23 -2.74 -14.88
CA SER A 493 -1.82 -2.38 -14.85
C SER A 493 -1.19 -2.98 -13.60
N LYS A 494 -0.77 -4.25 -13.72
CA LYS A 494 0.45 -4.64 -13.04
C LYS A 494 1.55 -3.79 -13.70
N PHE A 495 2.11 -2.85 -12.96
CA PHE A 495 3.22 -2.03 -13.47
C PHE A 495 4.35 -2.98 -13.88
N LYS A 496 4.70 -2.96 -15.17
CA LYS A 496 5.82 -3.76 -15.72
C LYS A 496 7.16 -3.07 -15.49
N VAL A 497 7.11 -1.79 -15.15
CA VAL A 497 8.26 -0.91 -14.95
C VAL A 497 8.03 0.03 -13.78
N THR A 498 9.12 0.57 -13.25
CA THR A 498 9.07 1.64 -12.25
C THR A 498 9.92 2.81 -12.72
N LEU A 499 9.44 4.00 -12.48
CA LEU A 499 10.27 5.21 -12.59
C LEU A 499 11.22 5.33 -11.39
N GLY A 500 10.92 4.63 -10.29
CA GLY A 500 11.68 4.72 -9.05
C GLY A 500 11.43 6.02 -8.30
N VAL A 501 10.19 6.48 -8.28
CA VAL A 501 9.75 7.62 -7.49
C VAL A 501 8.71 7.20 -6.47
N VAL A 502 8.70 7.88 -5.34
CA VAL A 502 7.63 7.80 -4.35
C VAL A 502 6.65 8.92 -4.65
N PRO A 503 5.41 8.61 -5.05
CA PRO A 503 4.41 9.63 -5.28
C PRO A 503 4.00 10.36 -4.01
N ASP A 504 3.70 11.65 -4.13
CA ASP A 504 3.03 12.38 -3.06
C ASP A 504 1.52 12.22 -3.18
N TYR A 505 0.97 11.35 -2.36
CA TYR A 505 -0.47 11.05 -2.33
C TYR A 505 -1.33 12.22 -1.83
N GLY A 506 -0.72 13.23 -1.21
CA GLY A 506 -1.40 14.45 -0.76
C GLY A 506 -1.31 15.63 -1.74
N TRP A 507 -0.78 15.42 -2.94
CA TRP A 507 -0.69 16.48 -3.95
C TRP A 507 -2.01 16.67 -4.68
N GLU A 508 -2.65 17.83 -4.50
CA GLU A 508 -3.99 18.15 -5.05
C GLU A 508 -3.94 19.03 -6.31
N LYS A 509 -2.74 19.48 -6.72
CA LYS A 509 -2.59 20.28 -7.93
C LYS A 509 -2.35 19.37 -9.14
N LYS A 510 -2.43 19.95 -10.33
CA LYS A 510 -2.17 19.24 -11.58
C LYS A 510 -0.80 18.56 -11.58
N GLY A 511 -0.76 17.31 -12.02
CA GLY A 511 0.43 16.48 -12.08
C GLY A 511 0.61 15.57 -10.85
N MET A 512 1.66 14.76 -10.85
CA MET A 512 2.04 13.90 -9.73
C MET A 512 3.36 14.41 -9.13
N ARG A 513 3.32 14.94 -7.90
CA ARG A 513 4.51 15.40 -7.19
C ARG A 513 5.32 14.21 -6.66
N ILE A 514 6.64 14.33 -6.75
CA ILE A 514 7.58 13.32 -6.25
C ILE A 514 7.91 13.64 -4.79
N SER A 515 7.60 12.73 -3.87
CA SER A 515 8.01 12.80 -2.45
C SER A 515 9.43 12.30 -2.24
N GLY A 516 9.89 11.37 -3.06
CA GLY A 516 11.23 10.81 -2.99
C GLY A 516 11.63 10.14 -4.29
N VAL A 517 12.94 9.96 -4.49
CA VAL A 517 13.52 9.30 -5.67
C VAL A 517 14.42 8.17 -5.18
N THR A 518 14.21 6.98 -5.73
CA THR A 518 15.01 5.79 -5.40
C THR A 518 16.34 5.85 -6.15
N GLU A 519 17.45 5.79 -5.41
CA GLU A 519 18.79 5.79 -5.99
C GLU A 519 18.99 4.60 -6.94
N GLY A 520 19.69 4.85 -8.06
CA GLY A 520 19.94 3.82 -9.10
C GLY A 520 18.74 3.48 -9.97
N LYS A 521 17.57 4.12 -9.79
CA LYS A 521 16.38 3.93 -10.64
C LYS A 521 16.26 5.01 -11.71
N PRO A 522 15.45 4.78 -12.77
CA PRO A 522 15.36 5.66 -13.93
C PRO A 522 15.20 7.14 -13.60
N ALA A 523 14.39 7.49 -12.61
CA ALA A 523 14.22 8.88 -12.19
C ALA A 523 15.51 9.49 -11.63
N ALA A 524 16.19 8.77 -10.73
CA ALA A 524 17.46 9.24 -10.15
C ALA A 524 18.55 9.38 -11.20
N LEU A 525 18.70 8.39 -12.07
CA LEU A 525 19.68 8.39 -13.15
C LEU A 525 19.43 9.53 -14.14
N ALA A 526 18.19 9.89 -14.37
CA ALA A 526 17.80 11.01 -15.22
C ALA A 526 17.91 12.39 -14.54
N GLY A 527 18.12 12.43 -13.21
CA GLY A 527 18.24 13.68 -12.46
C GLY A 527 16.90 14.27 -11.97
N LEU A 528 15.86 13.47 -11.87
CA LEU A 528 14.63 13.85 -11.17
C LEU A 528 14.90 13.95 -9.67
N GLN A 529 14.16 14.81 -8.99
CA GLN A 529 14.37 15.13 -7.58
C GLN A 529 13.05 15.16 -6.82
N LYS A 530 13.14 15.12 -5.49
CA LYS A 530 12.01 15.42 -4.61
C LYS A 530 11.44 16.81 -4.93
N ASN A 531 10.11 16.91 -4.87
CA ASN A 531 9.30 18.07 -5.22
C ASN A 531 9.14 18.36 -6.73
N ASP A 532 9.76 17.62 -7.62
CA ASP A 532 9.40 17.67 -9.04
C ASP A 532 7.94 17.24 -9.22
N VAL A 533 7.22 17.90 -10.12
CA VAL A 533 5.85 17.53 -10.47
C VAL A 533 5.83 16.93 -11.87
N VAL A 534 5.58 15.64 -11.98
CA VAL A 534 5.45 14.95 -13.28
C VAL A 534 4.15 15.41 -13.94
N LEU A 535 4.27 15.98 -15.13
CA LEU A 535 3.16 16.49 -15.93
C LEU A 535 2.88 15.64 -17.18
N GLN A 536 3.85 14.84 -17.61
CA GLN A 536 3.73 13.98 -18.78
C GLN A 536 4.79 12.88 -18.73
N LEU A 537 4.42 11.68 -19.15
CA LEU A 537 5.30 10.54 -19.30
C LEU A 537 5.13 9.96 -20.71
N GLY A 538 6.15 10.10 -21.56
CA GLY A 538 6.03 9.88 -23.01
C GLY A 538 4.96 10.81 -23.60
N ASP A 539 4.04 10.24 -24.38
CA ASP A 539 2.91 10.95 -24.97
C ASP A 539 1.68 11.04 -24.04
N HIS A 540 1.79 10.50 -22.81
CA HIS A 540 0.67 10.41 -21.89
C HIS A 540 0.69 11.57 -20.88
N PRO A 541 -0.37 12.41 -20.84
CA PRO A 541 -0.49 13.46 -19.83
C PRO A 541 -0.67 12.84 -18.44
N VAL A 542 -0.12 13.51 -17.44
CA VAL A 542 -0.22 13.15 -16.02
C VAL A 542 -0.94 14.31 -15.32
N ASP A 543 -2.23 14.14 -15.07
CA ASP A 543 -3.03 15.16 -14.38
C ASP A 543 -3.07 14.96 -12.87
N ASP A 544 -2.82 13.71 -12.41
CA ASP A 544 -2.77 13.30 -11.02
C ASP A 544 -1.94 12.00 -10.86
N ILE A 545 -1.90 11.45 -9.66
CA ILE A 545 -1.22 10.18 -9.37
C ILE A 545 -1.80 9.02 -10.20
N TYR A 546 -3.08 9.02 -10.49
CA TYR A 546 -3.73 7.96 -11.24
C TYR A 546 -3.39 8.07 -12.74
N GLY A 547 -3.34 9.28 -13.26
CA GLY A 547 -2.83 9.57 -14.59
C GLY A 547 -1.37 9.12 -14.73
N TYR A 548 -0.54 9.33 -13.70
CA TYR A 548 0.82 8.82 -13.66
C TYR A 548 0.85 7.28 -13.69
N MET A 549 0.05 6.62 -12.87
CA MET A 549 -0.03 5.16 -12.85
C MET A 549 -0.51 4.60 -14.20
N ALA A 550 -1.54 5.21 -14.80
CA ALA A 550 -2.04 4.81 -16.12
C ALA A 550 -0.98 4.98 -17.21
N ALA A 551 -0.24 6.10 -17.19
CA ALA A 551 0.87 6.35 -18.10
C ALA A 551 2.00 5.32 -17.90
N LEU A 552 2.41 5.07 -16.66
CA LEU A 552 3.44 4.08 -16.31
C LEU A 552 3.08 2.68 -16.81
N GLY A 553 1.81 2.30 -16.75
CA GLY A 553 1.30 1.02 -17.24
C GLY A 553 1.41 0.82 -18.77
N LYS A 554 1.72 1.86 -19.53
CA LYS A 554 1.93 1.77 -20.99
C LYS A 554 3.35 1.39 -21.38
N PHE A 555 4.29 1.49 -20.45
CA PHE A 555 5.70 1.23 -20.69
C PHE A 555 6.13 -0.15 -20.21
N LYS A 556 7.25 -0.60 -20.73
CA LYS A 556 7.89 -1.90 -20.43
C LYS A 556 9.36 -1.67 -20.12
N LYS A 557 9.98 -2.66 -19.47
CA LYS A 557 11.43 -2.66 -19.23
C LYS A 557 12.17 -2.48 -20.56
N GLY A 558 13.15 -1.58 -20.56
CA GLY A 558 13.94 -1.19 -21.73
C GLY A 558 13.35 -0.02 -22.53
N ASP A 559 12.08 0.34 -22.35
CA ASP A 559 11.49 1.47 -23.06
C ASP A 559 12.24 2.76 -22.75
N GLN A 560 12.61 3.49 -23.82
CA GLN A 560 13.14 4.85 -23.72
C GLN A 560 12.03 5.85 -23.99
N THR A 561 11.90 6.81 -23.12
CA THR A 561 10.88 7.85 -23.25
C THR A 561 11.35 9.15 -22.60
N THR A 562 10.47 10.12 -22.56
CA THR A 562 10.71 11.39 -21.87
C THR A 562 9.76 11.54 -20.70
N VAL A 563 10.25 12.17 -19.63
CA VAL A 563 9.40 12.66 -18.55
C VAL A 563 9.48 14.18 -18.52
N ARG A 564 8.33 14.82 -18.62
CA ARG A 564 8.22 16.27 -18.47
C ARG A 564 7.73 16.59 -17.07
N ILE A 565 8.50 17.42 -16.38
CA ILE A 565 8.23 17.81 -15.00
C ILE A 565 8.13 19.32 -14.86
N LEU A 566 7.57 19.77 -13.76
CA LEU A 566 7.67 21.13 -13.26
C LEU A 566 8.58 21.13 -12.02
N ARG A 567 9.66 21.89 -12.07
CA ARG A 567 10.57 22.14 -10.93
C ARG A 567 10.63 23.64 -10.68
N GLU A 568 10.19 24.11 -9.52
CA GLU A 568 10.19 25.54 -9.16
C GLU A 568 9.63 26.45 -10.26
N GLU A 569 8.54 26.15 -10.88
CA GLU A 569 7.90 26.86 -12.00
C GLU A 569 8.57 26.66 -13.38
N ASN A 570 9.70 25.98 -13.47
CA ASN A 570 10.36 25.68 -14.74
C ASN A 570 9.91 24.32 -15.28
N SER A 571 9.43 24.28 -16.52
CA SER A 571 9.15 23.03 -17.22
C SER A 571 10.43 22.43 -17.78
N LEU A 572 10.79 21.23 -17.28
CA LEU A 572 11.98 20.49 -17.70
C LEU A 572 11.58 19.16 -18.31
N THR A 573 12.38 18.67 -19.24
CA THR A 573 12.16 17.34 -19.87
C THR A 573 13.44 16.52 -19.74
N PHE A 574 13.28 15.30 -19.22
CA PHE A 574 14.36 14.35 -19.04
C PHE A 574 14.13 13.12 -19.90
N LYS A 575 15.20 12.57 -20.46
CA LYS A 575 15.16 11.25 -21.09
C LYS A 575 15.32 10.21 -20.02
N ILE A 576 14.50 9.16 -20.06
CA ILE A 576 14.55 8.03 -19.15
C ILE A 576 14.56 6.73 -19.93
N THR A 577 15.18 5.72 -19.34
CA THR A 577 15.12 4.33 -19.80
C THR A 577 14.55 3.52 -18.65
N PHE A 578 13.48 2.78 -18.88
CA PHE A 578 12.91 1.90 -17.85
C PHE A 578 13.73 0.62 -17.72
N GLU A 579 14.04 0.25 -16.47
CA GLU A 579 14.76 -0.98 -16.14
C GLU A 579 13.81 -2.14 -15.80
#